data_66ae58fdcfa773715901fca41ec525e4
#
_entry.id   66ae58fdcfa773715901fca41ec525e4
#
_cell.length_a   1.000
_cell.length_b   1.000
_cell.length_c   1.000
_cell.angle_alpha   90.00
_cell.angle_beta   90.00
_cell.angle_gamma   90.00
#
_symmetry.space_group_name_H-M   'P 1'
#
loop_
_entity.id
_entity.type
_entity.pdbx_description
1 polymer ?
#
loop_
_entity_poly.entity_id
_entity_poly.type
_entity_poly.pdbx_seq_one_letter_code
_entity_poly.pdbx_strand_id
1 'polypeptide(L)'
;MSDAQSPTDFDPVEPNTGHDFEPVDVFPDSNDFDLRPGADSCFKCSVCDTNCPVAEVDDDFPGPKFQGPEQWRLKQTDDDYEIDDSVMSCSNCMRCDNACPSGVPLSQMHNTARGEYVEEQMDKLSIEYVRNRILANYRTSATIASKVPSLANWGMNFGPARWLMEKTLGVTKEREFPEFASETFREWWARRGGADASRRNAQESRERMGLDRNADKKVAYFHGCYSNYNSPNVGQAMVRVFEHYGYEVVAPEQKCSGTPMFANGMLKDARRHAEVNVSSMSDLVDQGYDAIASCTSCSMALRQEYPELFDIDGIEKVASNTFESLEYLRIHEDIKEDIQAADVSGELAEEFAYHAPCHARNQGLERQSVELFRDLDGVGIEDVGESCSGISGTYGWKEEKYEKSMEIGEEMFEHMEHAEGDVGMTECPTCASQMEHGTGYEIRHPLELLEAALVK
;
A
#
# COMPACT_ATOMS: atom_id res chain seq x y z
N MET A 1 20.76 44.33 52.30
CA MET A 1 19.51 43.66 52.05
C MET A 1 19.31 43.78 50.51
N SER A 2 19.71 42.80 49.79
CA SER A 2 19.67 42.77 48.33
C SER A 2 18.40 42.09 47.89
N ASP A 3 17.57 42.78 47.15
CA ASP A 3 16.34 42.24 46.57
C ASP A 3 16.69 41.15 45.53
N ALA A 4 16.28 39.93 45.81
CA ALA A 4 16.34 38.83 44.87
C ALA A 4 15.17 38.99 43.90
N GLN A 5 15.49 39.32 42.67
CA GLN A 5 14.53 39.27 41.56
C GLN A 5 14.05 37.86 41.31
N SER A 6 12.73 37.70 41.22
CA SER A 6 12.03 36.44 40.90
C SER A 6 12.33 36.00 39.45
N PRO A 7 12.55 34.67 39.19
CA PRO A 7 12.88 34.16 37.87
C PRO A 7 11.66 33.85 36.98
N THR A 8 10.67 34.75 36.93
CA THR A 8 9.43 34.50 36.16
C THR A 8 9.11 35.52 35.06
N ASP A 9 10.06 36.36 34.70
CA ASP A 9 9.91 37.22 33.52
C ASP A 9 10.69 36.61 32.33
N PHE A 10 10.20 35.53 31.78
CA PHE A 10 10.47 35.21 30.37
C PHE A 10 9.45 35.98 29.53
N ASP A 11 9.87 37.00 28.88
CA ASP A 11 9.14 37.57 27.75
C ASP A 11 8.89 36.45 26.73
N PRO A 12 7.65 36.24 26.31
CA PRO A 12 7.39 35.28 25.22
C PRO A 12 8.17 35.76 24.01
N VAL A 13 9.16 34.98 23.58
CA VAL A 13 9.84 35.17 22.30
C VAL A 13 8.74 35.13 21.26
N GLU A 14 8.42 36.29 20.66
CA GLU A 14 7.53 36.31 19.51
C GLU A 14 8.10 35.33 18.46
N PRO A 15 7.29 34.40 17.94
CA PRO A 15 7.74 33.51 16.89
C PRO A 15 8.24 34.44 15.76
N ASN A 16 9.49 34.25 15.35
CA ASN A 16 10.11 35.00 14.27
C ASN A 16 9.40 34.61 12.95
N THR A 17 8.27 35.27 12.69
CA THR A 17 7.44 35.06 11.48
C THR A 17 8.00 35.79 10.26
N GLY A 18 9.25 36.27 10.32
CA GLY A 18 9.88 37.10 9.30
C GLY A 18 10.98 36.42 8.49
N HIS A 19 11.20 35.13 8.65
CA HIS A 19 11.99 34.38 7.70
C HIS A 19 11.02 33.58 6.84
N ASP A 20 10.76 34.11 5.64
CA ASP A 20 10.40 33.25 4.52
C ASP A 20 11.53 32.22 4.42
N PHE A 21 11.29 31.04 4.95
CA PHE A 21 12.10 29.88 4.67
C PHE A 21 11.78 29.52 3.22
N GLU A 22 12.41 30.21 2.28
CA GLU A 22 12.56 29.63 0.96
C GLU A 22 13.41 28.38 1.16
N PRO A 23 12.88 27.18 0.84
CA PRO A 23 13.69 25.98 0.86
C PRO A 23 14.91 26.26 0.00
N VAL A 24 16.09 26.24 0.60
CA VAL A 24 17.32 26.33 -0.16
C VAL A 24 17.27 25.15 -1.11
N ASP A 25 17.23 25.42 -2.40
CA ASP A 25 17.37 24.37 -3.41
C ASP A 25 18.74 23.73 -3.22
N VAL A 26 18.77 22.64 -2.46
CA VAL A 26 19.99 21.90 -2.11
C VAL A 26 20.52 21.17 -3.34
N PHE A 27 19.73 21.15 -4.43
CA PHE A 27 20.05 20.51 -5.70
C PHE A 27 19.69 21.41 -6.89
N PRO A 28 20.40 22.51 -7.11
CA PRO A 28 20.05 23.47 -8.17
C PRO A 28 20.05 22.89 -9.59
N ASP A 29 20.62 21.71 -9.78
CA ASP A 29 20.73 21.03 -11.07
C ASP A 29 20.02 19.67 -11.14
N SER A 30 19.37 19.21 -10.06
CA SER A 30 18.59 17.98 -10.10
C SER A 30 17.22 18.25 -10.71
N ASN A 31 17.09 17.99 -11.97
CA ASN A 31 15.80 17.98 -12.64
C ASN A 31 14.84 17.07 -11.88
N ASP A 32 13.78 17.62 -11.33
CA ASP A 32 12.53 16.98 -10.94
C ASP A 32 12.46 16.24 -9.60
N PHE A 33 13.48 16.25 -8.73
CA PHE A 33 13.38 15.62 -7.41
C PHE A 33 13.76 16.60 -6.30
N ASP A 34 12.75 17.24 -5.74
CA ASP A 34 12.89 17.95 -4.47
C ASP A 34 13.14 16.92 -3.36
N LEU A 35 14.42 16.58 -3.13
CA LEU A 35 14.82 15.89 -1.92
C LEU A 35 14.69 16.89 -0.78
N ARG A 36 13.51 16.91 -0.18
CA ARG A 36 13.16 17.81 0.91
C ARG A 36 14.26 17.86 1.96
N PRO A 37 14.41 19.02 2.65
CA PRO A 37 15.43 19.17 3.69
C PRO A 37 15.27 18.10 4.77
N GLY A 38 15.97 17.00 4.61
CA GLY A 38 15.91 15.84 5.49
C GLY A 38 17.13 14.95 5.32
N ALA A 39 17.72 14.91 4.13
CA ALA A 39 18.93 14.14 3.88
C ALA A 39 20.10 14.57 4.78
N ASP A 40 20.26 15.88 4.98
CA ASP A 40 21.28 16.46 5.87
C ASP A 40 20.97 16.22 7.35
N SER A 41 19.74 15.91 7.71
CA SER A 41 19.33 15.58 9.08
C SER A 41 19.74 14.18 9.52
N CYS A 42 20.39 13.39 8.66
CA CYS A 42 20.86 12.07 9.01
C CYS A 42 22.08 12.14 9.96
N PHE A 43 21.87 11.75 11.22
CA PHE A 43 22.91 11.69 12.26
C PHE A 43 23.73 10.39 12.24
N LYS A 44 23.53 9.52 11.25
CA LYS A 44 24.23 8.23 11.11
C LYS A 44 24.04 7.28 12.31
N CYS A 45 22.91 7.36 13.00
CA CYS A 45 22.61 6.55 14.19
C CYS A 45 22.34 5.07 13.89
N SER A 46 22.10 4.69 12.61
CA SER A 46 21.82 3.33 12.15
C SER A 46 20.50 2.71 12.68
N VAL A 47 19.59 3.48 13.27
CA VAL A 47 18.29 2.96 13.71
C VAL A 47 17.48 2.42 12.51
N CYS A 48 17.57 3.07 11.35
CA CYS A 48 16.92 2.58 10.13
C CYS A 48 17.50 1.23 9.64
N ASP A 49 18.81 1.00 9.81
CA ASP A 49 19.45 -0.25 9.41
C ASP A 49 19.01 -1.41 10.33
N THR A 50 18.93 -1.18 11.65
CA THR A 50 18.49 -2.19 12.63
C THR A 50 16.98 -2.50 12.58
N ASN A 51 16.18 -1.66 11.92
CA ASN A 51 14.76 -1.90 11.69
C ASN A 51 14.44 -2.39 10.27
N CYS A 52 15.47 -2.61 9.46
CA CYS A 52 15.30 -3.04 8.09
C CYS A 52 15.24 -4.56 7.99
N PRO A 53 14.09 -5.15 7.59
CA PRO A 53 13.96 -6.60 7.52
C PRO A 53 14.84 -7.22 6.42
N VAL A 54 15.27 -6.46 5.43
CA VAL A 54 16.19 -6.94 4.40
C VAL A 54 17.62 -6.95 4.93
N ALA A 55 18.05 -5.91 5.65
CA ALA A 55 19.40 -5.85 6.23
C ALA A 55 19.62 -6.91 7.32
N GLU A 56 18.55 -7.46 7.89
CA GLU A 56 18.60 -8.54 8.87
C GLU A 56 18.99 -9.89 8.24
N VAL A 57 18.51 -10.15 7.01
CA VAL A 57 18.65 -11.46 6.33
C VAL A 57 19.58 -11.43 5.11
N ASP A 58 20.06 -10.26 4.70
CA ASP A 58 20.87 -10.06 3.50
C ASP A 58 22.17 -9.31 3.85
N ASP A 59 23.25 -10.05 4.10
CA ASP A 59 24.58 -9.49 4.43
C ASP A 59 25.15 -8.61 3.30
N ASP A 60 24.70 -8.79 2.06
CA ASP A 60 25.10 -8.00 0.91
C ASP A 60 24.33 -6.67 0.80
N PHE A 61 23.27 -6.49 1.57
CA PHE A 61 22.49 -5.24 1.61
C PHE A 61 23.01 -4.30 2.69
N PRO A 62 23.66 -3.19 2.34
CA PRO A 62 24.33 -2.30 3.30
C PRO A 62 23.36 -1.49 4.18
N GLY A 63 22.06 -1.64 3.97
CA GLY A 63 21.01 -1.00 4.77
C GLY A 63 20.56 0.37 4.27
N PRO A 64 19.42 0.84 4.81
CA PRO A 64 18.77 2.09 4.39
C PRO A 64 19.64 3.33 4.50
N LYS A 65 20.47 3.42 5.52
CA LYS A 65 21.36 4.58 5.73
C LYS A 65 22.34 4.74 4.57
N PHE A 66 22.90 3.64 4.08
CA PHE A 66 23.80 3.69 2.93
C PHE A 66 23.01 4.02 1.66
N GLN A 67 21.93 3.32 1.41
CA GLN A 67 21.14 3.44 0.17
C GLN A 67 20.46 4.82 -0.02
N GLY A 68 20.24 5.54 1.05
CA GLY A 68 19.70 6.90 1.01
C GLY A 68 20.79 7.95 1.28
N PRO A 69 20.92 8.44 2.54
CA PRO A 69 21.74 9.61 2.85
C PRO A 69 23.22 9.49 2.49
N GLU A 70 23.82 8.30 2.56
CA GLU A 70 25.26 8.17 2.28
C GLU A 70 25.52 8.16 0.77
N GLN A 71 24.77 7.42 -0.04
CA GLN A 71 24.89 7.48 -1.50
C GLN A 71 24.60 8.90 -2.02
N TRP A 72 23.59 9.56 -1.47
CA TRP A 72 23.32 10.95 -1.79
C TRP A 72 24.54 11.87 -1.55
N ARG A 73 25.20 11.75 -0.39
CA ARG A 73 26.42 12.53 -0.08
C ARG A 73 27.57 12.20 -1.02
N LEU A 74 27.75 10.92 -1.36
CA LEU A 74 28.78 10.50 -2.30
C LEU A 74 28.56 11.12 -3.67
N LYS A 75 27.34 11.11 -4.15
CA LYS A 75 26.95 11.75 -5.42
C LYS A 75 27.19 13.27 -5.43
N GLN A 76 27.03 13.95 -4.29
CA GLN A 76 27.32 15.38 -4.18
C GLN A 76 28.84 15.70 -4.25
N THR A 77 29.70 14.74 -4.01
CA THR A 77 31.15 14.91 -4.00
C THR A 77 31.84 14.37 -5.25
N ASP A 78 31.16 13.57 -6.04
CA ASP A 78 31.67 12.92 -7.23
C ASP A 78 30.56 12.84 -8.30
N ASP A 79 30.67 13.67 -9.32
CA ASP A 79 29.71 13.75 -10.43
C ASP A 79 29.64 12.44 -11.26
N ASP A 80 30.69 11.62 -11.19
CA ASP A 80 30.77 10.33 -11.87
C ASP A 80 30.35 9.15 -10.96
N TYR A 81 29.80 9.42 -9.75
CA TYR A 81 29.37 8.40 -8.82
C TYR A 81 28.22 7.58 -9.41
N GLU A 82 28.42 6.28 -9.51
CA GLU A 82 27.39 5.32 -9.90
C GLU A 82 26.60 4.84 -8.67
N ILE A 83 25.28 4.77 -8.78
CA ILE A 83 24.41 4.21 -7.76
C ILE A 83 24.75 2.74 -7.56
N ASP A 84 24.90 2.34 -6.31
CA ASP A 84 25.19 0.95 -5.93
C ASP A 84 23.99 0.06 -6.25
N ASP A 85 24.23 -1.07 -6.93
CA ASP A 85 23.19 -1.98 -7.41
C ASP A 85 22.41 -2.67 -6.28
N SER A 86 22.95 -2.72 -5.07
CA SER A 86 22.27 -3.25 -3.89
C SER A 86 20.99 -2.47 -3.55
N VAL A 87 20.79 -1.26 -4.10
CA VAL A 87 19.51 -0.54 -4.02
C VAL A 87 18.32 -1.37 -4.54
N MET A 88 18.57 -2.32 -5.45
CA MET A 88 17.57 -3.28 -5.94
C MET A 88 17.20 -4.36 -4.92
N SER A 89 17.93 -4.47 -3.81
CA SER A 89 17.59 -5.37 -2.68
C SER A 89 16.59 -4.75 -1.71
N CYS A 90 16.40 -3.44 -1.70
CA CYS A 90 15.40 -2.80 -0.85
C CYS A 90 13.98 -3.27 -1.19
N SER A 91 13.22 -3.70 -0.18
CA SER A 91 11.87 -4.24 -0.31
C SER A 91 10.76 -3.18 -0.43
N ASN A 92 11.08 -1.89 -0.33
CA ASN A 92 10.12 -0.76 -0.37
C ASN A 92 9.01 -0.84 0.71
N CYS A 93 9.33 -1.37 1.88
CA CYS A 93 8.37 -1.50 2.99
C CYS A 93 8.20 -0.21 3.81
N MET A 94 9.07 0.79 3.64
CA MET A 94 9.07 2.10 4.29
C MET A 94 9.24 2.07 5.83
N ARG A 95 9.61 0.93 6.43
CA ARG A 95 9.85 0.84 7.89
C ARG A 95 10.99 1.75 8.36
N CYS A 96 11.96 2.01 7.49
CA CYS A 96 13.08 2.91 7.78
C CYS A 96 12.64 4.36 8.02
N ASP A 97 11.60 4.84 7.34
CA ASP A 97 11.05 6.18 7.56
C ASP A 97 10.45 6.30 8.95
N ASN A 98 9.60 5.34 9.36
CA ASN A 98 8.99 5.31 10.68
C ASN A 98 10.02 5.17 11.80
N ALA A 99 11.11 4.43 11.55
CA ALA A 99 12.17 4.23 12.52
C ALA A 99 13.12 5.44 12.63
N CYS A 100 13.14 6.35 11.66
CA CYS A 100 14.08 7.47 11.64
C CYS A 100 13.71 8.56 12.64
N PRO A 101 14.49 8.77 13.73
CA PRO A 101 14.17 9.80 14.73
C PRO A 101 14.33 11.23 14.20
N SER A 102 14.94 11.40 13.03
CA SER A 102 15.18 12.72 12.41
C SER A 102 14.24 12.99 11.23
N GLY A 103 13.34 12.07 10.90
CA GLY A 103 12.40 12.25 9.79
C GLY A 103 13.05 12.32 8.40
N VAL A 104 14.22 11.68 8.22
CA VAL A 104 14.85 11.60 6.88
C VAL A 104 13.95 10.77 5.97
N PRO A 105 13.59 11.26 4.76
CA PRO A 105 12.70 10.57 3.83
C PRO A 105 13.42 9.45 3.08
N LEU A 106 13.78 8.39 3.81
CA LEU A 106 14.61 7.29 3.31
C LEU A 106 13.96 6.56 2.13
N SER A 107 12.66 6.28 2.20
CA SER A 107 11.93 5.59 1.14
C SER A 107 11.92 6.39 -0.16
N GLN A 108 11.69 7.71 -0.08
CA GLN A 108 11.77 8.61 -1.23
C GLN A 108 13.18 8.56 -1.85
N MET A 109 14.22 8.67 -1.02
CA MET A 109 15.62 8.60 -1.48
C MET A 109 15.93 7.25 -2.16
N HIS A 110 15.48 6.13 -1.57
CA HIS A 110 15.67 4.81 -2.16
C HIS A 110 14.93 4.63 -3.48
N ASN A 111 13.69 5.11 -3.57
CA ASN A 111 12.91 5.03 -4.80
C ASN A 111 13.55 5.86 -5.90
N THR A 112 14.04 7.07 -5.57
CA THR A 112 14.75 7.95 -6.50
C THR A 112 16.04 7.28 -6.98
N ALA A 113 16.90 6.81 -6.07
CA ALA A 113 18.16 6.13 -6.41
C ALA A 113 17.92 4.87 -7.25
N ARG A 114 16.91 4.06 -6.89
CA ARG A 114 16.53 2.87 -7.67
C ARG A 114 16.04 3.24 -9.07
N GLY A 115 15.26 4.30 -9.20
CA GLY A 115 14.80 4.81 -10.49
C GLY A 115 15.96 5.25 -11.38
N GLU A 116 16.92 5.96 -10.82
CA GLU A 116 18.13 6.40 -11.50
C GLU A 116 18.99 5.19 -11.93
N TYR A 117 19.26 4.26 -11.00
CA TYR A 117 20.00 3.04 -11.33
C TYR A 117 19.37 2.29 -12.51
N VAL A 118 18.05 2.08 -12.47
CA VAL A 118 17.34 1.38 -13.53
C VAL A 118 17.38 2.16 -14.85
N GLU A 119 17.26 3.48 -14.83
CA GLU A 119 17.23 4.28 -16.03
C GLU A 119 18.61 4.45 -16.69
N GLU A 120 19.67 4.59 -15.93
CA GLU A 120 20.97 5.02 -16.42
C GLU A 120 22.01 3.90 -16.44
N GLN A 121 21.97 2.98 -15.46
CA GLN A 121 23.02 1.99 -15.28
C GLN A 121 22.61 0.56 -15.67
N MET A 122 21.32 0.20 -15.46
CA MET A 122 20.88 -1.18 -15.71
C MET A 122 20.79 -1.48 -17.22
N ASP A 123 21.40 -2.60 -17.64
CA ASP A 123 21.26 -3.08 -19.01
C ASP A 123 19.80 -3.44 -19.33
N LYS A 124 19.20 -2.67 -20.24
CA LYS A 124 17.79 -2.84 -20.68
C LYS A 124 17.52 -4.19 -21.38
N LEU A 125 18.55 -4.91 -21.79
CA LEU A 125 18.47 -6.24 -22.42
C LEU A 125 18.73 -7.37 -21.42
N SER A 126 19.10 -7.05 -20.18
CA SER A 126 19.31 -8.06 -19.14
C SER A 126 18.01 -8.81 -18.81
N ILE A 127 18.14 -10.07 -18.43
CA ILE A 127 17.02 -10.90 -17.98
C ILE A 127 16.35 -10.25 -16.76
N GLU A 128 17.14 -9.69 -15.88
CA GLU A 128 16.67 -9.00 -14.69
C GLU A 128 15.78 -7.80 -15.04
N TYR A 129 16.21 -6.92 -15.95
CA TYR A 129 15.40 -5.80 -16.39
C TYR A 129 14.08 -6.26 -17.01
N VAL A 130 14.12 -7.26 -17.89
CA VAL A 130 12.91 -7.80 -18.56
C VAL A 130 11.96 -8.39 -17.53
N ARG A 131 12.46 -9.21 -16.60
CA ARG A 131 11.66 -9.75 -15.48
C ARG A 131 11.03 -8.63 -14.66
N ASN A 132 11.85 -7.70 -14.18
CA ASN A 132 11.40 -6.60 -13.33
C ASN A 132 10.33 -5.76 -14.04
N ARG A 133 10.47 -5.53 -15.35
CA ARG A 133 9.48 -4.82 -16.15
C ARG A 133 8.16 -5.60 -16.30
N ILE A 134 8.22 -6.93 -16.46
CA ILE A 134 7.02 -7.78 -16.51
C ILE A 134 6.29 -7.75 -15.18
N LEU A 135 6.99 -7.94 -14.07
CA LEU A 135 6.42 -7.93 -12.72
C LEU A 135 5.86 -6.55 -12.35
N ALA A 136 6.57 -5.47 -12.67
CA ALA A 136 6.12 -4.10 -12.44
C ALA A 136 4.82 -3.77 -13.19
N ASN A 137 4.65 -4.30 -14.41
CA ASN A 137 3.49 -4.03 -15.26
C ASN A 137 2.40 -5.10 -15.14
N TYR A 138 2.18 -5.64 -13.94
CA TYR A 138 1.20 -6.69 -13.63
C TYR A 138 -0.18 -6.42 -14.25
N ARG A 139 -0.69 -5.18 -14.19
CA ARG A 139 -2.00 -4.81 -14.77
C ARG A 139 -2.13 -5.19 -16.25
N THR A 140 -1.07 -5.02 -17.03
CA THR A 140 -1.08 -5.35 -18.47
C THR A 140 -1.24 -6.85 -18.67
N SER A 141 -0.47 -7.64 -17.93
CA SER A 141 -0.54 -9.11 -17.96
C SER A 141 -1.91 -9.60 -17.46
N ALA A 142 -2.41 -9.02 -16.38
CA ALA A 142 -3.73 -9.35 -15.81
C ALA A 142 -4.88 -9.01 -16.75
N THR A 143 -4.82 -7.88 -17.47
CA THR A 143 -5.85 -7.52 -18.47
C THR A 143 -5.94 -8.52 -19.62
N ILE A 144 -4.83 -9.14 -20.00
CA ILE A 144 -4.81 -10.17 -21.04
C ILE A 144 -5.29 -11.50 -20.47
N ALA A 145 -4.76 -11.91 -19.33
CA ALA A 145 -5.03 -13.18 -18.69
C ALA A 145 -6.51 -13.30 -18.24
N SER A 146 -7.11 -12.22 -17.74
CA SER A 146 -8.51 -12.20 -17.29
C SER A 146 -9.54 -12.42 -18.42
N LYS A 147 -9.13 -12.33 -19.70
CA LYS A 147 -10.03 -12.67 -20.81
C LYS A 147 -10.20 -14.18 -21.01
N VAL A 148 -9.27 -14.97 -20.48
CA VAL A 148 -9.28 -16.44 -20.54
C VAL A 148 -8.77 -17.03 -19.20
N PRO A 149 -9.46 -16.72 -18.08
CA PRO A 149 -8.94 -16.95 -16.74
C PRO A 149 -8.60 -18.43 -16.48
N SER A 150 -9.46 -19.35 -16.85
CA SER A 150 -9.21 -20.79 -16.64
C SER A 150 -7.95 -21.30 -17.34
N LEU A 151 -7.68 -20.81 -18.56
CA LEU A 151 -6.47 -21.19 -19.30
C LEU A 151 -5.22 -20.51 -18.73
N ALA A 152 -5.36 -19.24 -18.31
CA ALA A 152 -4.28 -18.49 -17.69
C ALA A 152 -3.88 -19.11 -16.35
N ASN A 153 -4.84 -19.41 -15.47
CA ASN A 153 -4.61 -20.02 -14.16
C ASN A 153 -3.94 -21.40 -14.31
N TRP A 154 -4.48 -22.24 -15.22
CA TRP A 154 -3.83 -23.51 -15.50
C TRP A 154 -2.40 -23.37 -16.02
N GLY A 155 -2.18 -22.47 -17.00
CA GLY A 155 -0.87 -22.30 -17.63
C GLY A 155 0.19 -21.72 -16.71
N MET A 156 -0.21 -20.74 -15.87
CA MET A 156 0.71 -20.09 -14.93
C MET A 156 1.11 -21.01 -13.77
N ASN A 157 0.23 -21.90 -13.32
CA ASN A 157 0.50 -22.83 -12.23
C ASN A 157 0.91 -24.24 -12.72
N PHE A 158 1.09 -24.41 -14.04
CA PHE A 158 1.58 -25.68 -14.61
C PHE A 158 3.08 -25.86 -14.32
N GLY A 159 3.45 -26.91 -13.58
CA GLY A 159 4.81 -27.14 -13.08
C GLY A 159 5.94 -26.97 -14.09
N PRO A 160 5.88 -27.58 -15.31
CA PRO A 160 6.89 -27.36 -16.34
C PRO A 160 7.02 -25.91 -16.82
N ALA A 161 5.90 -25.16 -16.87
CA ALA A 161 5.93 -23.74 -17.22
C ALA A 161 6.59 -22.91 -16.10
N ARG A 162 6.30 -23.24 -14.83
CA ARG A 162 6.94 -22.63 -13.66
C ARG A 162 8.46 -22.86 -13.67
N TRP A 163 8.89 -24.09 -13.90
CA TRP A 163 10.30 -24.43 -14.03
C TRP A 163 10.98 -23.64 -15.16
N LEU A 164 10.31 -23.51 -16.31
CA LEU A 164 10.84 -22.75 -17.44
C LEU A 164 10.94 -21.26 -17.11
N MET A 165 9.93 -20.68 -16.47
CA MET A 165 9.96 -19.27 -16.04
C MET A 165 11.08 -18.99 -15.05
N GLU A 166 11.32 -19.89 -14.11
CA GLU A 166 12.46 -19.76 -13.18
C GLU A 166 13.78 -19.76 -13.95
N LYS A 167 14.00 -20.72 -14.84
CA LYS A 167 15.26 -20.85 -15.58
C LYS A 167 15.52 -19.76 -16.62
N THR A 168 14.46 -19.13 -17.15
CA THR A 168 14.58 -18.12 -18.21
C THR A 168 14.42 -16.69 -17.71
N LEU A 169 13.61 -16.48 -16.69
CA LEU A 169 13.26 -15.15 -16.17
C LEU A 169 13.66 -14.97 -14.71
N GLY A 170 14.10 -16.01 -14.00
CA GLY A 170 14.39 -15.93 -12.56
C GLY A 170 13.15 -15.62 -11.71
N VAL A 171 11.96 -16.08 -12.14
CA VAL A 171 10.74 -16.02 -11.33
C VAL A 171 10.59 -17.35 -10.61
N THR A 172 10.63 -17.33 -9.27
CA THR A 172 10.63 -18.56 -8.47
C THR A 172 9.45 -19.47 -8.80
N LYS A 173 9.69 -20.77 -8.89
CA LYS A 173 8.64 -21.79 -9.07
C LYS A 173 7.97 -22.21 -7.76
N GLU A 174 8.58 -21.90 -6.63
CA GLU A 174 8.13 -22.33 -5.31
C GLU A 174 6.82 -21.67 -4.88
N ARG A 175 6.49 -20.51 -5.46
CA ARG A 175 5.31 -19.72 -5.13
C ARG A 175 4.26 -19.78 -6.24
N GLU A 176 3.04 -20.12 -5.93
CA GLU A 176 1.92 -20.13 -6.89
C GLU A 176 1.46 -18.70 -7.23
N PHE A 177 1.14 -18.47 -8.49
CA PHE A 177 0.56 -17.19 -8.90
C PHE A 177 -0.88 -17.07 -8.41
N PRO A 178 -1.29 -15.84 -7.98
CA PRO A 178 -2.68 -15.57 -7.65
C PRO A 178 -3.60 -15.87 -8.83
N GLU A 179 -4.66 -16.59 -8.59
CA GLU A 179 -5.63 -16.92 -9.63
C GLU A 179 -6.40 -15.69 -10.12
N PHE A 180 -6.68 -15.65 -11.40
CA PHE A 180 -7.60 -14.68 -11.97
C PHE A 180 -9.04 -15.13 -11.77
N ALA A 181 -9.87 -14.22 -11.29
CA ALA A 181 -11.29 -14.47 -11.12
C ALA A 181 -11.99 -14.66 -12.47
N SER A 182 -13.07 -15.44 -12.46
CA SER A 182 -13.89 -15.70 -13.64
C SER A 182 -14.66 -14.45 -14.15
N GLU A 183 -14.95 -13.52 -13.26
CA GLU A 183 -15.53 -12.20 -13.53
C GLU A 183 -14.71 -11.15 -12.79
N THR A 184 -14.24 -10.14 -13.49
CA THR A 184 -13.51 -9.03 -12.87
C THR A 184 -14.47 -8.09 -12.10
N PHE A 185 -13.93 -7.31 -11.15
CA PHE A 185 -14.74 -6.26 -10.49
C PHE A 185 -15.38 -5.29 -11.51
N ARG A 186 -14.64 -4.89 -12.54
CA ARG A 186 -15.14 -3.96 -13.57
C ARG A 186 -16.28 -4.57 -14.40
N GLU A 187 -16.23 -5.86 -14.69
CA GLU A 187 -17.32 -6.57 -15.38
C GLU A 187 -18.55 -6.68 -14.49
N TRP A 188 -18.37 -7.07 -13.23
CA TRP A 188 -19.43 -7.09 -12.23
C TRP A 188 -20.04 -5.70 -12.04
N TRP A 189 -19.20 -4.66 -11.91
CA TRP A 189 -19.64 -3.27 -11.78
C TRP A 189 -20.52 -2.81 -12.95
N ALA A 190 -20.08 -3.09 -14.17
CA ALA A 190 -20.85 -2.75 -15.37
C ALA A 190 -22.15 -3.56 -15.46
N ARG A 191 -22.10 -4.85 -15.18
CA ARG A 191 -23.26 -5.76 -15.24
C ARG A 191 -24.36 -5.37 -14.23
N ARG A 192 -23.98 -4.92 -13.03
CA ARG A 192 -24.97 -4.47 -12.03
C ARG A 192 -25.56 -3.08 -12.33
N GLY A 193 -25.04 -2.35 -13.29
CA GLY A 193 -25.54 -1.01 -13.70
C GLY A 193 -24.70 0.15 -13.17
N GLY A 194 -23.48 -0.09 -12.70
CA GLY A 194 -22.47 0.91 -12.38
C GLY A 194 -22.92 1.96 -11.34
N ALA A 195 -22.52 3.20 -11.56
CA ALA A 195 -22.82 4.33 -10.67
C ALA A 195 -24.33 4.60 -10.53
N ASP A 196 -25.11 4.37 -11.58
CA ASP A 196 -26.57 4.55 -11.49
C ASP A 196 -27.24 3.55 -10.56
N ALA A 197 -26.75 2.31 -10.53
CA ALA A 197 -27.22 1.31 -9.57
C ALA A 197 -26.77 1.69 -8.15
N SER A 198 -25.52 2.11 -7.98
CA SER A 198 -25.01 2.54 -6.67
C SER A 198 -25.78 3.72 -6.11
N ARG A 199 -26.07 4.72 -6.94
CA ARG A 199 -26.91 5.85 -6.54
C ARG A 199 -28.28 5.43 -6.04
N ARG A 200 -28.96 4.50 -6.75
CA ARG A 200 -30.28 3.99 -6.31
C ARG A 200 -30.18 3.26 -4.98
N ASN A 201 -29.22 2.35 -4.84
CA ASN A 201 -29.02 1.59 -3.60
C ASN A 201 -28.69 2.51 -2.40
N ALA A 202 -27.83 3.50 -2.63
CA ALA A 202 -27.49 4.50 -1.62
C ALA A 202 -28.72 5.31 -1.19
N GLN A 203 -29.56 5.73 -2.13
CA GLN A 203 -30.81 6.45 -1.84
C GLN A 203 -31.79 5.59 -1.02
N GLU A 204 -31.95 4.31 -1.37
CA GLU A 204 -32.79 3.36 -0.61
C GLU A 204 -32.25 3.15 0.81
N SER A 205 -30.92 3.07 0.95
CA SER A 205 -30.27 2.96 2.26
C SER A 205 -30.46 4.20 3.12
N ARG A 206 -30.33 5.40 2.53
CA ARG A 206 -30.61 6.69 3.21
C ARG A 206 -32.05 6.75 3.71
N GLU A 207 -33.02 6.38 2.88
CA GLU A 207 -34.44 6.33 3.27
C GLU A 207 -34.67 5.35 4.42
N ARG A 208 -34.06 4.17 4.40
CA ARG A 208 -34.14 3.19 5.47
C ARG A 208 -33.56 3.70 6.79
N MET A 209 -32.47 4.46 6.74
CA MET A 209 -31.83 5.09 7.89
C MET A 209 -32.53 6.39 8.34
N GLY A 210 -33.56 6.86 7.67
CA GLY A 210 -34.23 8.12 7.96
C GLY A 210 -33.43 9.37 7.61
N LEU A 211 -32.44 9.25 6.75
CA LEU A 211 -31.64 10.35 6.21
C LEU A 211 -32.32 11.00 4.99
N ASP A 212 -31.89 12.21 4.65
CA ASP A 212 -32.29 12.83 3.40
C ASP A 212 -31.87 11.97 2.21
N ARG A 213 -32.82 11.58 1.37
CA ARG A 213 -32.56 10.83 0.14
C ARG A 213 -31.46 11.44 -0.73
N ASN A 214 -31.36 12.76 -0.73
CA ASN A 214 -30.41 13.53 -1.54
C ASN A 214 -29.20 14.02 -0.71
N ALA A 215 -28.95 13.44 0.48
CA ALA A 215 -27.75 13.76 1.24
C ALA A 215 -26.51 13.59 0.38
N ASP A 216 -25.55 14.51 0.52
CA ASP A 216 -24.31 14.51 -0.26
C ASP A 216 -23.29 13.53 0.36
N LYS A 217 -23.59 12.21 0.23
CA LYS A 217 -22.71 11.10 0.64
C LYS A 217 -22.25 10.39 -0.63
N LYS A 218 -20.99 10.57 -1.00
CA LYS A 218 -20.44 10.04 -2.26
C LYS A 218 -18.96 9.81 -2.20
N VAL A 219 -18.47 8.74 -2.82
CA VAL A 219 -17.08 8.35 -2.85
C VAL A 219 -16.64 7.82 -4.21
N ALA A 220 -15.37 8.00 -4.54
CA ALA A 220 -14.71 7.47 -5.74
C ALA A 220 -13.84 6.27 -5.37
N TYR A 221 -14.18 5.10 -5.85
CA TYR A 221 -13.47 3.87 -5.53
C TYR A 221 -12.25 3.63 -6.41
N PHE A 222 -11.08 3.61 -5.79
CA PHE A 222 -9.83 3.15 -6.38
C PHE A 222 -9.64 1.67 -6.09
N HIS A 223 -10.12 0.79 -6.97
CA HIS A 223 -10.11 -0.66 -6.75
C HIS A 223 -8.74 -1.33 -6.92
N GLY A 224 -7.76 -0.63 -7.54
CA GLY A 224 -6.45 -1.22 -7.79
C GLY A 224 -6.47 -2.39 -8.79
N CYS A 225 -5.43 -3.24 -8.71
CA CYS A 225 -5.31 -4.39 -9.62
C CYS A 225 -5.87 -5.68 -9.01
N TYR A 226 -5.52 -5.99 -7.75
CA TYR A 226 -5.96 -7.23 -7.11
C TYR A 226 -7.48 -7.30 -6.95
N SER A 227 -8.11 -6.27 -6.40
CA SER A 227 -9.57 -6.23 -6.26
C SER A 227 -10.29 -6.19 -7.61
N ASN A 228 -9.57 -5.91 -8.72
CA ASN A 228 -10.18 -6.04 -10.04
C ASN A 228 -10.07 -7.45 -10.62
N TYR A 229 -8.88 -8.06 -10.54
CA TYR A 229 -8.57 -9.26 -11.33
C TYR A 229 -8.54 -10.56 -10.52
N ASN A 230 -8.15 -10.50 -9.25
CA ASN A 230 -7.91 -11.68 -8.41
C ASN A 230 -8.96 -11.84 -7.31
N SER A 231 -9.30 -10.77 -6.61
CA SER A 231 -10.22 -10.77 -5.47
C SER A 231 -11.36 -9.77 -5.66
N PRO A 232 -12.21 -9.93 -6.70
CA PRO A 232 -13.30 -8.99 -6.98
C PRO A 232 -14.35 -8.92 -5.85
N ASN A 233 -14.47 -9.96 -5.04
CA ASN A 233 -15.27 -10.02 -3.81
C ASN A 233 -14.92 -8.87 -2.85
N VAL A 234 -13.65 -8.52 -2.66
CA VAL A 234 -13.23 -7.38 -1.84
C VAL A 234 -13.77 -6.06 -2.39
N GLY A 235 -13.69 -5.85 -3.70
CA GLY A 235 -14.25 -4.66 -4.34
C GLY A 235 -15.78 -4.61 -4.29
N GLN A 236 -16.43 -5.78 -4.37
CA GLN A 236 -17.88 -5.91 -4.24
C GLN A 236 -18.32 -5.61 -2.80
N ALA A 237 -17.62 -6.14 -1.81
CA ALA A 237 -17.86 -5.89 -0.39
C ALA A 237 -17.72 -4.39 -0.08
N MET A 238 -16.63 -3.75 -0.55
CA MET A 238 -16.45 -2.31 -0.42
C MET A 238 -17.67 -1.54 -0.93
N VAL A 239 -18.09 -1.81 -2.15
CA VAL A 239 -19.25 -1.09 -2.74
C VAL A 239 -20.52 -1.30 -1.93
N ARG A 240 -20.82 -2.54 -1.51
CA ARG A 240 -22.06 -2.85 -0.79
C ARG A 240 -22.07 -2.26 0.63
N VAL A 241 -20.94 -2.28 1.31
CA VAL A 241 -20.79 -1.66 2.64
C VAL A 241 -21.00 -0.14 2.54
N PHE A 242 -20.38 0.52 1.57
CA PHE A 242 -20.56 1.96 1.39
C PHE A 242 -22.00 2.32 0.98
N GLU A 243 -22.63 1.53 0.10
CA GLU A 243 -24.05 1.71 -0.24
C GLU A 243 -24.95 1.47 0.97
N HIS A 244 -24.61 0.53 1.86
CA HIS A 244 -25.32 0.30 3.12
C HIS A 244 -25.36 1.56 3.98
N TYR A 245 -24.24 2.30 4.07
CA TYR A 245 -24.13 3.60 4.75
C TYR A 245 -24.65 4.78 3.92
N GLY A 246 -25.24 4.50 2.77
CA GLY A 246 -25.88 5.51 1.92
C GLY A 246 -24.90 6.32 1.05
N TYR A 247 -23.67 5.83 0.81
CA TYR A 247 -22.76 6.47 -0.12
C TYR A 247 -23.03 6.07 -1.55
N GLU A 248 -23.13 7.06 -2.43
CA GLU A 248 -23.04 6.84 -3.87
C GLU A 248 -21.58 6.54 -4.23
N VAL A 249 -21.32 5.36 -4.78
CA VAL A 249 -20.00 4.95 -5.23
C VAL A 249 -19.86 5.19 -6.73
N VAL A 250 -18.73 5.73 -7.16
CA VAL A 250 -18.28 5.75 -8.55
C VAL A 250 -16.96 5.02 -8.67
N ALA A 251 -16.74 4.28 -9.75
CA ALA A 251 -15.49 3.60 -10.03
C ALA A 251 -14.92 4.15 -11.35
N PRO A 252 -14.10 5.21 -11.32
CA PRO A 252 -13.57 5.85 -12.53
C PRO A 252 -12.60 4.96 -13.29
N GLU A 253 -12.18 5.37 -14.47
CA GLU A 253 -11.03 4.77 -15.13
C GLU A 253 -9.77 5.03 -14.32
N GLN A 254 -8.96 4.00 -14.16
CA GLN A 254 -7.74 4.04 -13.36
C GLN A 254 -6.70 3.07 -13.88
N LYS A 255 -5.45 3.32 -13.52
CA LYS A 255 -4.31 2.43 -13.74
C LYS A 255 -3.91 1.75 -12.43
N CYS A 256 -2.85 0.94 -12.45
CA CYS A 256 -2.21 0.47 -11.22
C CYS A 256 -1.73 1.66 -10.38
N SER A 257 -1.77 1.55 -9.06
CA SER A 257 -1.21 2.58 -8.18
C SER A 257 0.30 2.81 -8.34
N GLY A 258 1.02 1.87 -8.96
CA GLY A 258 2.45 2.01 -9.22
C GLY A 258 3.36 1.30 -8.21
N THR A 259 2.85 0.81 -7.09
CA THR A 259 3.65 0.14 -6.05
C THR A 259 4.61 -0.93 -6.60
N PRO A 260 4.20 -1.84 -7.51
CA PRO A 260 5.16 -2.76 -8.12
C PRO A 260 6.22 -2.07 -9.01
N MET A 261 5.90 -0.90 -9.54
CA MET A 261 6.83 -0.11 -10.36
C MET A 261 7.86 0.57 -9.48
N PHE A 262 7.46 1.14 -8.35
CA PHE A 262 8.38 1.72 -7.35
C PHE A 262 9.38 0.67 -6.86
N ALA A 263 8.90 -0.50 -6.44
CA ALA A 263 9.73 -1.60 -5.99
C ALA A 263 10.72 -2.13 -7.05
N ASN A 264 10.52 -1.84 -8.32
CA ASN A 264 11.38 -2.26 -9.43
C ASN A 264 12.09 -1.09 -10.15
N GLY A 265 12.04 0.13 -9.61
CA GLY A 265 12.68 1.31 -10.19
C GLY A 265 12.11 1.79 -11.53
N MET A 266 10.88 1.37 -11.87
CA MET A 266 10.21 1.74 -13.12
C MET A 266 9.46 3.07 -12.98
N LEU A 267 10.14 4.12 -12.50
CA LEU A 267 9.49 5.39 -12.13
C LEU A 267 8.80 6.09 -13.32
N LYS A 268 9.36 5.99 -14.53
CA LYS A 268 8.71 6.55 -15.73
C LYS A 268 7.38 5.87 -16.07
N ASP A 269 7.29 4.55 -15.83
CA ASP A 269 6.04 3.82 -16.00
C ASP A 269 5.05 4.18 -14.89
N ALA A 270 5.53 4.29 -13.64
CA ALA A 270 4.73 4.72 -12.50
C ALA A 270 4.16 6.13 -12.69
N ARG A 271 4.98 7.10 -13.14
CA ARG A 271 4.54 8.47 -13.44
C ARG A 271 3.38 8.49 -14.44
N ARG A 272 3.47 7.74 -15.55
CA ARG A 272 2.37 7.66 -16.53
C ARG A 272 1.08 7.10 -15.95
N HIS A 273 1.18 6.19 -14.98
CA HIS A 273 0.02 5.68 -14.26
C HIS A 273 -0.53 6.72 -13.29
N ALA A 274 0.35 7.41 -12.56
CA ALA A 274 -0.01 8.47 -11.64
C ALA A 274 -0.74 9.63 -12.37
N GLU A 275 -0.25 10.06 -13.53
CA GLU A 275 -0.89 11.09 -14.35
C GLU A 275 -2.35 10.75 -14.69
N VAL A 276 -2.63 9.51 -15.09
CA VAL A 276 -4.00 9.06 -15.38
C VAL A 276 -4.85 9.00 -14.10
N ASN A 277 -4.29 8.47 -13.02
CA ASN A 277 -5.02 8.31 -11.75
C ASN A 277 -5.31 9.67 -11.11
N VAL A 278 -4.33 10.57 -11.09
CA VAL A 278 -4.48 11.92 -10.53
C VAL A 278 -5.50 12.73 -11.34
N SER A 279 -5.41 12.71 -12.67
CA SER A 279 -6.39 13.41 -13.52
C SER A 279 -7.81 12.92 -13.27
N SER A 280 -8.01 11.60 -13.26
CA SER A 280 -9.33 10.98 -13.06
C SER A 280 -9.91 11.22 -11.67
N MET A 281 -9.08 11.17 -10.62
CA MET A 281 -9.53 11.39 -9.23
C MET A 281 -9.68 12.88 -8.91
N SER A 282 -8.80 13.75 -9.41
CA SER A 282 -8.85 15.19 -9.18
C SER A 282 -10.17 15.80 -9.68
N ASP A 283 -10.67 15.36 -10.85
CA ASP A 283 -11.95 15.79 -11.39
C ASP A 283 -13.13 15.37 -10.49
N LEU A 284 -13.04 14.23 -9.82
CA LEU A 284 -14.05 13.75 -8.89
C LEU A 284 -13.96 14.47 -7.53
N VAL A 285 -12.76 14.75 -7.05
CA VAL A 285 -12.56 15.55 -5.83
C VAL A 285 -13.16 16.95 -6.00
N ASP A 286 -12.98 17.58 -7.15
CA ASP A 286 -13.62 18.88 -7.46
C ASP A 286 -15.15 18.80 -7.46
N GLN A 287 -15.71 17.63 -7.67
CA GLN A 287 -17.16 17.37 -7.57
C GLN A 287 -17.57 16.95 -6.15
N GLY A 288 -16.65 16.92 -5.18
CA GLY A 288 -16.89 16.60 -3.77
C GLY A 288 -16.89 15.10 -3.45
N TYR A 289 -16.22 14.27 -4.25
CA TYR A 289 -15.98 12.86 -3.92
C TYR A 289 -14.66 12.72 -3.18
N ASP A 290 -14.64 11.89 -2.15
CA ASP A 290 -13.39 11.40 -1.57
C ASP A 290 -12.95 10.13 -2.28
N ALA A 291 -11.64 9.96 -2.48
CA ALA A 291 -11.06 8.77 -3.09
C ALA A 291 -10.85 7.68 -2.03
N ILE A 292 -11.42 6.50 -2.26
CA ILE A 292 -11.35 5.38 -1.32
C ILE A 292 -10.61 4.21 -1.94
N ALA A 293 -9.64 3.65 -1.23
CA ALA A 293 -8.94 2.44 -1.63
C ALA A 293 -9.16 1.31 -0.61
N SER A 294 -9.42 0.11 -1.10
CA SER A 294 -9.55 -1.10 -0.26
C SER A 294 -8.21 -1.80 0.02
N CYS A 295 -7.12 -1.26 -0.46
CA CYS A 295 -5.77 -1.80 -0.28
C CYS A 295 -4.86 -0.71 0.28
N THR A 296 -4.25 -0.98 1.43
CA THR A 296 -3.35 -0.05 2.13
C THR A 296 -2.14 0.38 1.29
N SER A 297 -1.65 -0.49 0.40
CA SER A 297 -0.58 -0.12 -0.54
C SER A 297 -1.06 0.82 -1.64
N CYS A 298 -2.33 0.75 -2.02
CA CYS A 298 -2.90 1.67 -3.00
C CYS A 298 -3.20 3.04 -2.38
N SER A 299 -3.76 3.08 -1.16
CA SER A 299 -3.96 4.36 -0.45
C SER A 299 -2.63 5.05 -0.17
N MET A 300 -1.63 4.30 0.30
CA MET A 300 -0.28 4.81 0.53
C MET A 300 0.35 5.42 -0.72
N ALA A 301 0.23 4.74 -1.87
CA ALA A 301 0.75 5.25 -3.14
C ALA A 301 0.12 6.58 -3.53
N LEU A 302 -1.21 6.71 -3.42
CA LEU A 302 -1.91 7.95 -3.78
C LEU A 302 -1.65 9.09 -2.78
N ARG A 303 -1.54 8.76 -1.48
CA ARG A 303 -1.41 9.75 -0.39
C ARG A 303 0.00 10.27 -0.21
N GLN A 304 0.99 9.40 -0.37
CA GLN A 304 2.38 9.72 -0.01
C GLN A 304 3.37 9.51 -1.16
N GLU A 305 3.43 8.32 -1.76
CA GLU A 305 4.46 8.06 -2.77
C GLU A 305 4.32 8.94 -4.01
N TYR A 306 3.08 9.26 -4.43
CA TYR A 306 2.84 10.13 -5.58
C TYR A 306 3.37 11.55 -5.36
N PRO A 307 2.96 12.30 -4.32
CA PRO A 307 3.48 13.65 -4.10
C PRO A 307 4.97 13.68 -3.74
N GLU A 308 5.53 12.61 -3.18
CA GLU A 308 6.96 12.51 -2.92
C GLU A 308 7.82 12.29 -4.17
N LEU A 309 7.27 11.61 -5.18
CA LEU A 309 8.04 11.15 -6.34
C LEU A 309 7.73 11.91 -7.63
N PHE A 310 6.59 12.59 -7.71
CA PHE A 310 6.12 13.20 -8.95
C PHE A 310 5.58 14.61 -8.73
N ASP A 311 5.91 15.46 -9.67
CA ASP A 311 5.25 16.75 -9.85
C ASP A 311 4.17 16.58 -10.94
N ILE A 312 2.89 16.50 -10.51
CA ILE A 312 1.72 16.32 -11.36
C ILE A 312 0.62 17.26 -10.85
N ASP A 313 0.05 18.06 -11.73
CA ASP A 313 -1.02 18.99 -11.37
C ASP A 313 -2.22 18.28 -10.73
N GLY A 314 -2.64 18.74 -9.55
CA GLY A 314 -3.72 18.16 -8.76
C GLY A 314 -3.32 16.99 -7.84
N ILE A 315 -2.04 16.62 -7.77
CA ILE A 315 -1.57 15.50 -6.97
C ILE A 315 -1.83 15.68 -5.48
N GLU A 316 -1.54 16.86 -4.93
CA GLU A 316 -1.77 17.20 -3.52
C GLU A 316 -3.26 17.16 -3.16
N LYS A 317 -4.12 17.60 -4.09
CA LYS A 317 -5.57 17.52 -3.93
C LYS A 317 -6.05 16.09 -3.82
N VAL A 318 -5.58 15.19 -4.70
CA VAL A 318 -5.91 13.77 -4.64
C VAL A 318 -5.36 13.13 -3.37
N ALA A 319 -4.11 13.42 -3.03
CA ALA A 319 -3.46 12.87 -1.83
C ALA A 319 -4.22 13.24 -0.54
N SER A 320 -4.63 14.50 -0.41
CA SER A 320 -5.35 15.02 0.76
C SER A 320 -6.79 14.52 0.90
N ASN A 321 -7.38 14.00 -0.18
CA ASN A 321 -8.74 13.47 -0.21
C ASN A 321 -8.78 11.97 -0.52
N THR A 322 -7.68 11.25 -0.24
CA THR A 322 -7.60 9.79 -0.37
C THR A 322 -7.59 9.14 1.00
N PHE A 323 -8.39 8.10 1.18
CA PHE A 323 -8.53 7.34 2.42
C PHE A 323 -8.46 5.84 2.15
N GLU A 324 -8.06 5.09 3.16
CA GLU A 324 -8.33 3.66 3.22
C GLU A 324 -9.81 3.44 3.59
N SER A 325 -10.42 2.36 3.15
CA SER A 325 -11.86 2.13 3.28
C SER A 325 -12.37 2.05 4.71
N LEU A 326 -11.68 1.32 5.60
CA LEU A 326 -12.05 1.23 7.01
C LEU A 326 -11.75 2.54 7.75
N GLU A 327 -10.63 3.20 7.44
CA GLU A 327 -10.30 4.53 7.95
C GLU A 327 -11.45 5.50 7.69
N TYR A 328 -11.93 5.55 6.44
CA TYR A 328 -13.00 6.46 6.06
C TYR A 328 -14.30 6.21 6.84
N LEU A 329 -14.70 4.95 6.94
CA LEU A 329 -15.91 4.57 7.68
C LEU A 329 -15.79 4.86 9.17
N ARG A 330 -14.61 4.65 9.76
CA ARG A 330 -14.34 4.98 11.18
C ARG A 330 -14.38 6.48 11.49
N ILE A 331 -14.09 7.31 10.49
CA ILE A 331 -14.11 8.78 10.63
C ILE A 331 -15.54 9.32 10.46
N HIS A 332 -16.31 8.75 9.56
CA HIS A 332 -17.57 9.35 9.08
C HIS A 332 -18.83 8.63 9.56
N GLU A 333 -18.73 7.41 10.10
CA GLU A 333 -19.86 6.57 10.52
C GLU A 333 -19.65 6.02 11.93
N ASP A 334 -20.74 5.71 12.61
CA ASP A 334 -20.72 5.05 13.91
C ASP A 334 -20.50 3.53 13.79
N ILE A 335 -19.58 3.14 12.89
CA ILE A 335 -19.33 1.75 12.47
C ILE A 335 -19.06 0.80 13.64
N LYS A 336 -18.44 1.28 14.72
CA LYS A 336 -18.18 0.47 15.91
C LYS A 336 -19.46 0.11 16.64
N GLU A 337 -20.39 1.03 16.76
CA GLU A 337 -21.69 0.79 17.38
C GLU A 337 -22.53 -0.15 16.51
N ASP A 338 -22.50 0.01 15.20
CA ASP A 338 -23.20 -0.84 14.25
C ASP A 338 -22.70 -2.29 14.29
N ILE A 339 -21.38 -2.50 14.38
CA ILE A 339 -20.76 -3.82 14.53
C ILE A 339 -21.15 -4.47 15.84
N GLN A 340 -21.13 -3.73 16.96
CA GLN A 340 -21.55 -4.24 18.28
C GLN A 340 -23.03 -4.66 18.29
N ALA A 341 -23.86 -4.03 17.47
CA ALA A 341 -25.27 -4.37 17.32
C ALA A 341 -25.52 -5.50 16.29
N ALA A 342 -24.50 -5.86 15.51
CA ALA A 342 -24.60 -6.91 14.51
C ALA A 342 -24.62 -8.30 15.16
N ASP A 343 -25.50 -9.17 14.67
CA ASP A 343 -25.55 -10.57 15.06
C ASP A 343 -24.95 -11.42 13.91
N VAL A 344 -23.73 -11.88 14.13
CA VAL A 344 -22.99 -12.75 13.20
C VAL A 344 -22.96 -14.21 13.68
N SER A 345 -23.71 -14.54 14.72
CA SER A 345 -23.75 -15.88 15.29
C SER A 345 -24.23 -16.90 14.27
N GLY A 346 -23.34 -17.77 13.86
CA GLY A 346 -23.62 -18.99 13.06
C GLY A 346 -22.94 -19.10 11.69
N GLU A 347 -22.58 -18.01 11.02
CA GLU A 347 -21.90 -18.04 9.71
C GLU A 347 -20.48 -17.49 9.72
N LEU A 348 -20.12 -16.69 10.72
CA LEU A 348 -18.84 -15.96 10.81
C LEU A 348 -18.15 -16.13 12.17
N ALA A 349 -18.57 -17.12 12.98
CA ALA A 349 -17.89 -17.42 14.23
C ALA A 349 -16.50 -18.02 13.90
N GLU A 350 -15.51 -17.17 13.73
CA GLU A 350 -14.14 -17.51 13.38
C GLU A 350 -13.16 -16.74 14.23
N GLU A 351 -12.01 -17.36 14.50
CA GLU A 351 -10.86 -16.73 15.13
C GLU A 351 -9.87 -16.33 14.02
N PHE A 352 -9.51 -15.05 13.95
CA PHE A 352 -8.64 -14.52 12.92
C PHE A 352 -7.26 -14.21 13.44
N ALA A 353 -6.22 -14.66 12.74
CA ALA A 353 -4.85 -14.20 12.89
C ALA A 353 -4.65 -12.95 11.99
N TYR A 354 -4.67 -11.76 12.59
CA TYR A 354 -4.59 -10.51 11.85
C TYR A 354 -3.14 -10.02 11.70
N HIS A 355 -2.73 -9.80 10.47
CA HIS A 355 -1.46 -9.17 10.14
C HIS A 355 -1.66 -7.75 9.60
N ALA A 356 -1.14 -6.75 10.33
CA ALA A 356 -1.12 -5.36 9.88
C ALA A 356 -0.06 -5.14 8.80
N PRO A 357 -0.45 -4.78 7.56
CA PRO A 357 0.52 -4.52 6.49
C PRO A 357 1.46 -3.35 6.81
N CYS A 358 2.69 -3.39 6.28
CA CYS A 358 3.65 -2.29 6.45
C CYS A 358 3.06 -0.93 6.02
N HIS A 359 2.34 -0.90 4.90
CA HIS A 359 1.71 0.33 4.41
C HIS A 359 0.48 0.77 5.23
N ALA A 360 -0.14 -0.10 6.02
CA ALA A 360 -1.10 0.32 7.05
C ALA A 360 -0.38 1.04 8.20
N ARG A 361 0.71 0.46 8.69
CA ARG A 361 1.54 1.06 9.77
C ARG A 361 2.09 2.42 9.39
N ASN A 362 2.56 2.58 8.15
CA ASN A 362 3.06 3.86 7.66
C ASN A 362 1.99 4.96 7.59
N GLN A 363 0.73 4.58 7.60
CA GLN A 363 -0.42 5.50 7.62
C GLN A 363 -1.08 5.61 9.01
N GLY A 364 -0.56 4.91 10.03
CA GLY A 364 -1.15 4.89 11.37
C GLY A 364 -2.45 4.08 11.46
N LEU A 365 -2.63 3.10 10.58
CA LEU A 365 -3.85 2.30 10.43
C LEU A 365 -3.69 0.85 10.92
N GLU A 366 -2.56 0.51 11.54
CA GLU A 366 -2.21 -0.87 11.93
C GLU A 366 -3.18 -1.53 12.91
N ARG A 367 -3.89 -0.73 13.69
CA ARG A 367 -4.81 -1.23 14.73
C ARG A 367 -6.28 -1.18 14.32
N GLN A 368 -6.60 -0.63 13.16
CA GLN A 368 -7.99 -0.32 12.80
C GLN A 368 -8.88 -1.56 12.76
N SER A 369 -8.45 -2.65 12.16
CA SER A 369 -9.23 -3.89 12.08
C SER A 369 -9.37 -4.58 13.43
N VAL A 370 -8.30 -4.66 14.23
CA VAL A 370 -8.34 -5.24 15.57
C VAL A 370 -9.28 -4.45 16.49
N GLU A 371 -9.20 -3.12 16.47
CA GLU A 371 -10.08 -2.26 17.30
C GLU A 371 -11.54 -2.29 16.84
N LEU A 372 -11.77 -2.49 15.55
CA LEU A 372 -13.11 -2.53 14.99
C LEU A 372 -13.84 -3.83 15.31
N PHE A 373 -13.17 -4.97 15.14
CA PHE A 373 -13.81 -6.29 15.27
C PHE A 373 -13.67 -6.94 16.63
N ARG A 374 -12.88 -6.36 17.55
CA ARG A 374 -12.69 -6.90 18.90
C ARG A 374 -14.00 -7.14 19.65
N ASP A 375 -14.99 -6.28 19.45
CA ASP A 375 -16.24 -6.27 20.17
C ASP A 375 -17.38 -6.94 19.36
N LEU A 376 -17.07 -7.60 18.25
CA LEU A 376 -18.04 -8.33 17.43
C LEU A 376 -18.28 -9.72 18.01
N ASP A 377 -19.52 -9.98 18.46
CA ASP A 377 -19.91 -11.25 19.04
C ASP A 377 -19.69 -12.44 18.07
N GLY A 378 -18.96 -13.46 18.52
CA GLY A 378 -18.64 -14.64 17.75
C GLY A 378 -17.41 -14.53 16.85
N VAL A 379 -16.67 -13.43 16.90
CA VAL A 379 -15.41 -13.21 16.18
C VAL A 379 -14.29 -12.95 17.18
N GLY A 380 -13.22 -13.73 17.10
CA GLY A 380 -11.94 -13.44 17.73
C GLY A 380 -11.00 -12.84 16.72
N ILE A 381 -10.18 -11.88 17.14
CA ILE A 381 -9.13 -11.29 16.31
C ILE A 381 -7.85 -11.13 17.12
N GLU A 382 -6.82 -11.83 16.73
CA GLU A 382 -5.50 -11.77 17.36
C GLU A 382 -4.51 -11.06 16.42
N ASP A 383 -3.86 -10.01 16.94
CA ASP A 383 -2.80 -9.31 16.22
C ASP A 383 -1.52 -10.14 16.27
N VAL A 384 -1.05 -10.63 15.13
CA VAL A 384 0.16 -11.45 15.02
C VAL A 384 1.45 -10.62 15.01
N GLY A 385 1.39 -9.38 15.46
CA GLY A 385 2.55 -8.55 15.74
C GLY A 385 3.04 -7.69 14.57
N GLU A 386 4.23 -7.10 14.76
CA GLU A 386 4.78 -6.07 13.89
C GLU A 386 5.77 -6.60 12.83
N SER A 387 5.93 -7.90 12.69
CA SER A 387 6.82 -8.52 11.72
C SER A 387 6.44 -8.16 10.27
N CYS A 388 7.38 -8.30 9.36
CA CYS A 388 7.13 -8.07 7.94
C CYS A 388 6.70 -9.39 7.30
N SER A 389 5.76 -9.34 6.36
CA SER A 389 5.40 -10.54 5.59
C SER A 389 6.50 -11.02 4.62
N GLY A 390 7.49 -10.17 4.32
CA GLY A 390 8.63 -10.52 3.46
C GLY A 390 8.37 -10.46 1.95
N ILE A 391 7.12 -10.49 1.49
CA ILE A 391 6.81 -10.55 0.06
C ILE A 391 7.09 -9.25 -0.71
N SER A 392 6.79 -8.12 -0.07
CA SER A 392 7.02 -6.77 -0.60
C SER A 392 6.67 -6.60 -2.09
N GLY A 393 5.40 -6.75 -2.41
CA GLY A 393 4.90 -6.65 -3.77
C GLY A 393 5.49 -7.69 -4.72
N THR A 394 6.66 -7.44 -5.29
CA THR A 394 7.30 -8.33 -6.25
C THR A 394 8.62 -8.95 -5.77
N TYR A 395 9.09 -8.58 -4.59
CA TYR A 395 10.38 -9.02 -4.05
C TYR A 395 10.45 -10.55 -3.92
N GLY A 396 9.51 -11.15 -3.20
CA GLY A 396 9.47 -12.59 -2.96
C GLY A 396 9.11 -13.45 -4.19
N TRP A 397 8.87 -12.85 -5.37
CA TRP A 397 8.65 -13.56 -6.64
C TRP A 397 9.94 -13.79 -7.42
N LYS A 398 11.05 -13.14 -7.03
CA LYS A 398 12.35 -13.27 -7.68
C LYS A 398 13.07 -14.48 -7.07
N GLU A 399 13.64 -15.34 -7.93
CA GLU A 399 14.30 -16.56 -7.49
C GLU A 399 15.40 -16.28 -6.45
N GLU A 400 16.24 -15.28 -6.73
CA GLU A 400 17.34 -14.86 -5.84
C GLU A 400 16.91 -14.19 -4.53
N LYS A 401 15.63 -13.82 -4.41
CA LYS A 401 15.07 -13.17 -3.22
C LYS A 401 14.09 -14.07 -2.44
N TYR A 402 13.76 -15.23 -2.99
CA TYR A 402 12.71 -16.08 -2.43
C TYR A 402 13.02 -16.54 -1.01
N GLU A 403 14.21 -17.13 -0.80
CA GLU A 403 14.64 -17.62 0.52
C GLU A 403 14.68 -16.45 1.54
N LYS A 404 15.25 -15.30 1.17
CA LYS A 404 15.26 -14.10 2.01
C LYS A 404 13.84 -13.60 2.32
N SER A 405 12.93 -13.68 1.36
CA SER A 405 11.52 -13.35 1.57
C SER A 405 10.82 -14.26 2.57
N MET A 406 11.13 -15.55 2.54
CA MET A 406 10.58 -16.52 3.50
C MET A 406 11.16 -16.30 4.90
N GLU A 407 12.48 -16.07 5.03
CA GLU A 407 13.16 -15.78 6.28
C GLU A 407 12.62 -14.48 6.94
N ILE A 408 12.42 -13.40 6.15
CA ILE A 408 11.78 -12.18 6.67
C ILE A 408 10.35 -12.46 7.19
N GLY A 409 9.61 -13.38 6.56
CA GLY A 409 8.24 -13.72 6.93
C GLY A 409 8.11 -14.71 8.08
N GLU A 410 9.20 -15.36 8.50
CA GLU A 410 9.19 -16.49 9.44
C GLU A 410 8.52 -16.14 10.79
N GLU A 411 8.86 -15.01 11.38
CA GLU A 411 8.26 -14.54 12.63
C GLU A 411 6.72 -14.37 12.50
N MET A 412 6.25 -13.83 11.37
CA MET A 412 4.82 -13.71 11.11
C MET A 412 4.15 -15.08 11.00
N PHE A 413 4.78 -16.03 10.30
CA PHE A 413 4.23 -17.38 10.15
C PHE A 413 4.13 -18.08 11.51
N GLU A 414 5.19 -18.01 12.33
CA GLU A 414 5.21 -18.57 13.68
C GLU A 414 4.10 -17.99 14.55
N HIS A 415 3.89 -16.67 14.51
CA HIS A 415 2.82 -16.01 15.26
C HIS A 415 1.44 -16.43 14.78
N MET A 416 1.23 -16.57 13.46
CA MET A 416 -0.03 -17.07 12.91
C MET A 416 -0.32 -18.52 13.34
N GLU A 417 0.69 -19.40 13.34
CA GLU A 417 0.54 -20.80 13.76
C GLU A 417 0.28 -20.95 15.27
N HIS A 418 0.67 -19.95 16.08
CA HIS A 418 0.42 -19.92 17.52
C HIS A 418 -0.91 -19.24 17.89
N ALA A 419 -1.51 -18.48 16.96
CA ALA A 419 -2.82 -17.88 17.17
C ALA A 419 -3.92 -18.94 17.34
N GLU A 420 -5.01 -18.59 18.03
CA GLU A 420 -6.11 -19.51 18.26
C GLU A 420 -6.88 -19.90 16.98
N GLY A 421 -6.80 -19.05 15.93
CA GLY A 421 -7.49 -19.25 14.65
C GLY A 421 -6.60 -19.80 13.54
N ASP A 422 -7.24 -20.44 12.56
CA ASP A 422 -6.60 -20.96 11.33
C ASP A 422 -7.04 -20.18 10.07
N VAL A 423 -7.62 -19.00 10.25
CA VAL A 423 -7.98 -18.05 9.20
C VAL A 423 -7.17 -16.77 9.39
N GLY A 424 -6.47 -16.33 8.35
CA GLY A 424 -5.74 -15.09 8.39
C GLY A 424 -6.58 -13.89 7.94
N MET A 425 -6.19 -12.69 8.36
CA MET A 425 -6.83 -11.45 7.94
C MET A 425 -5.80 -10.34 7.66
N THR A 426 -5.98 -9.63 6.55
CA THR A 426 -5.13 -8.47 6.21
C THR A 426 -5.76 -7.60 5.11
N GLU A 427 -5.47 -6.29 5.06
CA GLU A 427 -5.92 -5.36 4.02
C GLU A 427 -4.99 -5.33 2.79
N CYS A 428 -3.91 -6.09 2.81
CA CYS A 428 -2.94 -6.10 1.72
C CYS A 428 -2.95 -7.43 0.97
N PRO A 429 -3.35 -7.47 -0.31
CA PRO A 429 -3.46 -8.72 -1.04
C PRO A 429 -2.11 -9.41 -1.28
N THR A 430 -1.01 -8.69 -1.27
CA THR A 430 0.33 -9.32 -1.37
C THR A 430 0.75 -9.92 -0.04
N CYS A 431 0.45 -9.28 1.10
CA CYS A 431 0.62 -9.90 2.41
C CYS A 431 -0.26 -11.16 2.52
N ALA A 432 -1.53 -11.10 2.08
CA ALA A 432 -2.42 -12.26 2.04
C ALA A 432 -1.79 -13.45 1.30
N SER A 433 -1.24 -13.20 0.11
CA SER A 433 -0.54 -14.24 -0.67
C SER A 433 0.69 -14.84 0.03
N GLN A 434 1.39 -14.05 0.86
CA GLN A 434 2.51 -14.54 1.66
C GLN A 434 2.06 -15.36 2.85
N MET A 435 1.04 -14.88 3.56
CA MET A 435 0.42 -15.58 4.69
C MET A 435 -0.10 -16.96 4.25
N GLU A 436 -0.89 -16.99 3.17
CA GLU A 436 -1.39 -18.23 2.57
C GLU A 436 -0.25 -19.18 2.17
N HIS A 437 0.81 -18.65 1.53
CA HIS A 437 1.95 -19.45 1.11
C HIS A 437 2.74 -20.04 2.28
N GLY A 438 2.94 -19.29 3.37
CA GLY A 438 3.71 -19.72 4.52
C GLY A 438 2.97 -20.64 5.47
N THR A 439 1.66 -20.45 5.66
CA THR A 439 0.86 -21.18 6.66
C THR A 439 -0.16 -22.15 6.05
N GLY A 440 -0.56 -21.92 4.81
CA GLY A 440 -1.67 -22.65 4.18
C GLY A 440 -3.07 -22.21 4.66
N TYR A 441 -3.17 -21.16 5.46
CA TYR A 441 -4.44 -20.62 5.97
C TYR A 441 -5.23 -19.94 4.86
N GLU A 442 -6.56 -19.99 4.93
CA GLU A 442 -7.41 -19.09 4.16
C GLU A 442 -7.22 -17.67 4.67
N ILE A 443 -7.09 -16.69 3.77
CA ILE A 443 -6.87 -15.29 4.15
C ILE A 443 -8.05 -14.46 3.67
N ARG A 444 -8.65 -13.70 4.60
CA ARG A 444 -9.79 -12.82 4.32
C ARG A 444 -9.44 -11.35 4.43
N HIS A 445 -10.19 -10.55 3.72
CA HIS A 445 -10.10 -9.10 3.82
C HIS A 445 -11.12 -8.58 4.85
N PRO A 446 -10.75 -7.60 5.71
CA PRO A 446 -11.67 -7.04 6.71
C PRO A 446 -13.02 -6.54 6.15
N LEU A 447 -13.05 -6.04 4.93
CA LEU A 447 -14.29 -5.61 4.25
C LEU A 447 -15.29 -6.76 4.02
N GLU A 448 -14.82 -7.99 3.85
CA GLU A 448 -15.70 -9.16 3.65
C GLU A 448 -16.41 -9.50 4.95
N LEU A 449 -15.68 -9.42 6.09
CA LEU A 449 -16.27 -9.60 7.41
C LEU A 449 -17.28 -8.47 7.71
N LEU A 450 -16.93 -7.25 7.34
CA LEU A 450 -17.81 -6.10 7.53
C LEU A 450 -19.08 -6.20 6.67
N GLU A 451 -18.96 -6.62 5.41
CA GLU A 451 -20.12 -6.91 4.56
C GLU A 451 -21.04 -7.93 5.18
N ALA A 452 -20.47 -9.05 5.61
CA ALA A 452 -21.24 -10.13 6.20
C ALA A 452 -21.92 -9.75 7.53
N ALA A 453 -21.31 -8.87 8.32
CA ALA A 453 -21.87 -8.36 9.58
C ALA A 453 -23.02 -7.35 9.37
N LEU A 454 -22.88 -6.45 8.40
CA LEU A 454 -23.77 -5.28 8.28
C LEU A 454 -24.75 -5.36 7.09
N VAL A 455 -24.38 -5.99 5.99
CA VAL A 455 -25.16 -5.99 4.75
C VAL A 455 -26.02 -7.25 4.68
N LYS A 456 -27.30 -7.13 5.05
CA LYS A 456 -28.29 -8.22 5.04
C LYS A 456 -29.23 -8.10 3.85
#